data_de48c5e111cad71989d113f7defea39a
#
_entry.id   de48c5e111cad71989d113f7defea39a
#
_cell.length_a   1.000
_cell.length_b   1.000
_cell.length_c   1.000
_cell.angle_alpha   90.00
_cell.angle_beta   90.00
_cell.angle_gamma   90.00
#
_symmetry.space_group_name_H-M   'P 1'
#
loop_
_entity.id
_entity.type
_entity.pdbx_description
1 polymer ?
#
loop_
_entity_poly.entity_id
_entity_poly.type
_entity_poly.pdbx_seq_one_letter_code
_entity_poly.pdbx_strand_id
1 'polypeptide(L)'
;MHCIARGSRLRLSDRVADQQLLGRVRFTFEVNRCDHMPKFEKHIFVCGNQRPAGHPRGCCDPHAEARLQKAFKQKLAEHGLKGRVRANQSGCLDQCEHGPNIVVYPDAVWYGHVTETDLDEIIESHILGGKPVERLRLADSCLNTPTCEHRKASGQ
;
A
#
# COMPACT_ATOMS: atom_id res chain seq x y z
N MET A 1 -28.98 4.51 0.32
CA MET A 1 -29.13 5.08 1.67
C MET A 1 -28.35 6.39 1.70
N HIS A 2 -29.09 7.51 1.81
CA HIS A 2 -28.53 8.85 1.72
C HIS A 2 -28.02 9.30 3.08
N CYS A 3 -26.76 9.71 3.16
CA CYS A 3 -26.19 10.39 4.32
C CYS A 3 -26.62 11.87 4.25
N ILE A 4 -27.60 12.26 5.08
CA ILE A 4 -28.02 13.65 5.19
C ILE A 4 -27.16 14.33 6.25
N ALA A 5 -26.31 15.24 5.83
CA ALA A 5 -25.55 16.12 6.73
C ALA A 5 -26.51 17.17 7.31
N ARG A 6 -26.79 17.13 8.62
CA ARG A 6 -27.47 18.21 9.33
C ARG A 6 -26.49 19.33 9.62
N GLY A 7 -26.64 20.43 8.91
CA GLY A 7 -25.91 21.67 9.15
C GLY A 7 -26.40 22.36 10.45
N SER A 8 -25.50 22.52 11.39
CA SER A 8 -25.70 23.35 12.56
C SER A 8 -25.27 24.80 12.21
N ARG A 9 -26.25 25.72 12.23
CA ARG A 9 -26.01 27.16 12.05
C ARG A 9 -25.31 27.68 13.30
N LEU A 10 -24.10 28.19 13.12
CA LEU A 10 -23.44 29.06 14.10
C LEU A 10 -24.01 30.45 13.99
N ARG A 11 -24.61 30.95 15.08
CA ARG A 11 -24.96 32.37 15.23
C ARG A 11 -23.72 33.13 15.69
N LEU A 12 -23.31 34.10 14.89
CA LEU A 12 -22.45 35.17 15.38
C LEU A 12 -23.30 36.12 16.23
N SER A 13 -22.92 36.35 17.47
CA SER A 13 -23.30 37.55 18.22
C SER A 13 -22.09 38.09 18.95
N ASP A 14 -21.79 39.30 18.58
CA ASP A 14 -20.90 40.32 19.10
C ASP A 14 -20.44 40.25 20.57
N ARG A 15 -19.15 40.47 20.84
CA ARG A 15 -18.65 41.72 21.44
C ARG A 15 -17.13 41.70 21.60
N VAL A 16 -16.62 42.88 21.31
CA VAL A 16 -15.25 43.33 21.32
C VAL A 16 -14.69 43.43 22.76
N ALA A 17 -13.40 43.29 22.86
CA ALA A 17 -12.42 43.73 23.85
C ALA A 17 -11.87 42.62 24.76
N ASP A 18 -10.67 42.19 24.59
CA ASP A 18 -9.48 42.66 25.33
C ASP A 18 -8.20 41.99 24.79
N GLN A 19 -7.16 42.77 24.63
CA GLN A 19 -5.83 42.32 24.24
C GLN A 19 -5.11 41.65 25.41
N GLN A 20 -4.24 40.73 25.04
CA GLN A 20 -3.20 40.09 25.87
C GLN A 20 -3.62 38.77 26.55
N LEU A 21 -3.38 37.69 25.83
CA LEU A 21 -2.69 36.50 26.37
C LEU A 21 -2.38 35.56 25.19
N LEU A 22 -1.08 35.42 24.87
CA LEU A 22 -0.57 34.43 23.93
C LEU A 22 -0.82 33.00 24.48
N GLY A 23 -2.05 32.56 24.38
CA GLY A 23 -2.44 31.20 24.66
C GLY A 23 -2.33 30.36 23.38
N ARG A 24 -1.41 29.38 23.39
CA ARG A 24 -1.29 28.33 22.36
C ARG A 24 -2.68 27.74 22.08
N VAL A 25 -3.29 28.12 20.98
CA VAL A 25 -4.46 27.42 20.47
C VAL A 25 -3.96 26.04 20.01
N ARG A 26 -4.16 25.03 20.86
CA ARG A 26 -4.03 23.65 20.43
C ARG A 26 -5.23 23.36 19.54
N PHE A 27 -5.00 23.40 18.23
CA PHE A 27 -5.91 22.78 17.28
C PHE A 27 -5.91 21.28 17.54
N THR A 28 -6.80 20.82 18.39
CA THR A 28 -7.14 19.38 18.43
C THR A 28 -7.98 19.11 17.20
N PHE A 29 -7.34 18.58 16.17
CA PHE A 29 -8.05 18.01 15.03
C PHE A 29 -8.73 16.75 15.56
N GLU A 30 -9.96 16.86 16.05
CA GLU A 30 -10.83 15.71 16.21
C GLU A 30 -11.15 15.18 14.82
N VAL A 31 -10.34 14.21 14.38
CA VAL A 31 -10.69 13.40 13.23
C VAL A 31 -11.92 12.61 13.66
N ASN A 32 -13.11 13.03 13.21
CA ASN A 32 -14.29 12.18 13.25
C ASN A 32 -13.90 10.88 12.51
N ARG A 33 -13.46 9.86 13.27
CA ARG A 33 -13.40 8.51 12.76
C ARG A 33 -14.83 8.12 12.44
N CYS A 34 -15.17 8.20 11.15
CA CYS A 34 -16.25 7.35 10.67
C CYS A 34 -15.88 5.92 11.09
N ASP A 35 -16.63 5.34 12.01
CA ASP A 35 -16.52 3.94 12.43
C ASP A 35 -16.96 3.00 11.30
N HIS A 36 -16.43 3.24 10.11
CA HIS A 36 -16.58 2.35 8.98
C HIS A 36 -15.35 1.45 8.96
N MET A 37 -15.48 0.28 9.57
CA MET A 37 -14.49 -0.78 9.49
C MET A 37 -14.12 -0.95 8.00
N PRO A 38 -12.84 -0.86 7.63
CA PRO A 38 -12.44 -1.10 6.25
C PRO A 38 -12.92 -2.50 5.84
N LYS A 39 -13.48 -2.61 4.66
CA LYS A 39 -14.01 -3.89 4.14
C LYS A 39 -12.94 -4.98 4.09
N PHE A 40 -11.67 -4.59 3.93
CA PHE A 40 -10.51 -5.47 3.96
C PHE A 40 -9.51 -4.99 5.02
N GLU A 41 -9.00 -5.93 5.80
CA GLU A 41 -7.96 -5.68 6.81
C GLU A 41 -6.62 -5.34 6.14
N LYS A 42 -6.31 -6.05 5.05
CA LYS A 42 -5.12 -5.79 4.23
C LYS A 42 -5.44 -5.85 2.75
N HIS A 43 -4.75 -5.04 2.00
CA HIS A 43 -4.82 -4.98 0.54
C HIS A 43 -3.42 -5.17 -0.03
N ILE A 44 -3.27 -6.17 -0.88
CA ILE A 44 -2.01 -6.53 -1.52
C ILE A 44 -2.11 -6.15 -2.99
N PHE A 45 -1.20 -5.32 -3.46
CA PHE A 45 -1.10 -4.97 -4.87
C PHE A 45 0.10 -5.68 -5.48
N VAL A 46 -0.16 -6.51 -6.47
CA VAL A 46 0.84 -7.27 -7.21
C VAL A 46 1.07 -6.57 -8.54
N CYS A 47 2.31 -6.19 -8.80
CA CYS A 47 2.68 -5.53 -10.05
C CYS A 47 2.48 -6.48 -11.24
N GLY A 48 1.64 -6.08 -12.17
CA GLY A 48 1.38 -6.80 -13.41
C GLY A 48 1.99 -6.12 -14.64
N ASN A 49 3.03 -5.30 -14.44
CA ASN A 49 3.64 -4.57 -15.53
C ASN A 49 4.40 -5.50 -16.48
N GLN A 50 4.16 -5.31 -17.76
CA GLN A 50 4.79 -6.05 -18.86
C GLN A 50 5.77 -5.16 -19.59
N ARG A 51 6.90 -5.73 -19.94
CA ARG A 51 7.92 -5.08 -20.78
C ARG A 51 8.50 -6.08 -21.77
N PRO A 52 9.02 -5.61 -22.91
CA PRO A 52 9.71 -6.48 -23.85
C PRO A 52 10.87 -7.25 -23.19
N ALA A 53 11.14 -8.46 -23.68
CA ALA A 53 12.27 -9.25 -23.22
C ALA A 53 13.58 -8.43 -23.36
N GLY A 54 14.43 -8.50 -22.33
CA GLY A 54 15.69 -7.75 -22.29
C GLY A 54 15.57 -6.26 -21.94
N HIS A 55 14.39 -5.78 -21.58
CA HIS A 55 14.24 -4.39 -21.14
C HIS A 55 15.13 -4.11 -19.90
N PRO A 56 15.92 -3.02 -19.87
CA PRO A 56 16.93 -2.75 -18.84
C PRO A 56 16.36 -2.66 -17.42
N ARG A 57 15.10 -2.27 -17.27
CA ARG A 57 14.40 -2.20 -15.98
C ARG A 57 13.71 -3.52 -15.57
N GLY A 58 13.84 -4.58 -16.35
CA GLY A 58 13.16 -5.85 -16.06
C GLY A 58 11.64 -5.81 -16.33
N CYS A 59 10.97 -6.90 -15.93
CA CYS A 59 9.54 -7.11 -16.14
C CYS A 59 8.95 -7.87 -14.96
N CYS A 60 7.79 -7.46 -14.46
CA CYS A 60 7.14 -8.11 -13.31
C CYS A 60 6.23 -9.26 -13.72
N ASP A 61 5.60 -9.18 -14.90
CA ASP A 61 4.70 -10.20 -15.44
C ASP A 61 5.01 -10.48 -16.91
N PRO A 62 6.11 -11.20 -17.21
CA PRO A 62 6.62 -11.37 -18.57
C PRO A 62 5.67 -12.16 -19.48
N HIS A 63 4.77 -12.93 -18.92
CA HIS A 63 3.82 -13.77 -19.66
C HIS A 63 2.40 -13.19 -19.73
N ALA A 64 2.15 -12.03 -19.14
CA ALA A 64 0.82 -11.41 -19.10
C ALA A 64 -0.27 -12.28 -18.43
N GLU A 65 0.12 -13.20 -17.57
CA GLU A 65 -0.77 -14.21 -17.01
C GLU A 65 -1.28 -13.88 -15.60
N ALA A 66 -0.74 -12.83 -14.99
CA ALA A 66 -0.99 -12.49 -13.59
C ALA A 66 -0.78 -13.70 -12.63
N ARG A 67 0.20 -14.55 -12.93
CA ARG A 67 0.43 -15.81 -12.21
C ARG A 67 0.60 -15.59 -10.71
N LEU A 68 1.47 -14.67 -10.33
CA LEU A 68 1.75 -14.35 -8.92
C LEU A 68 0.49 -13.86 -8.20
N GLN A 69 -0.33 -13.01 -8.84
CA GLN A 69 -1.58 -12.53 -8.24
C GLN A 69 -2.62 -13.65 -8.09
N LYS A 70 -2.73 -14.53 -9.08
CA LYS A 70 -3.64 -15.70 -9.02
C LYS A 70 -3.22 -16.65 -7.91
N ALA A 71 -1.91 -16.98 -7.83
CA ALA A 71 -1.36 -17.82 -6.78
C ALA A 71 -1.59 -17.21 -5.39
N PHE A 72 -1.38 -15.89 -5.25
CA PHE A 72 -1.66 -15.19 -3.99
C PHE A 72 -3.12 -15.31 -3.56
N LYS A 73 -4.06 -15.11 -4.50
CA LYS A 73 -5.50 -15.27 -4.21
C LYS A 73 -5.86 -16.68 -3.76
N GLN A 74 -5.27 -17.68 -4.39
CA GLN A 74 -5.47 -19.08 -4.04
C GLN A 74 -4.94 -19.34 -2.62
N LYS A 75 -3.70 -18.96 -2.33
CA LYS A 75 -3.08 -19.11 -1.01
C LYS A 75 -3.87 -18.40 0.10
N LEU A 76 -4.32 -17.17 -0.14
CA LEU A 76 -5.19 -16.47 0.81
C LEU A 76 -6.49 -17.23 1.11
N ALA A 77 -7.06 -17.92 0.12
CA ALA A 77 -8.25 -18.74 0.33
C ALA A 77 -7.94 -20.01 1.13
N GLU A 78 -6.81 -20.67 0.87
CA GLU A 78 -6.30 -21.84 1.60
C GLU A 78 -6.08 -21.51 3.09
N HIS A 79 -5.56 -20.31 3.40
CA HIS A 79 -5.40 -19.80 4.76
C HIS A 79 -6.69 -19.20 5.39
N GLY A 80 -7.85 -19.34 4.74
CA GLY A 80 -9.13 -18.83 5.27
C GLY A 80 -9.27 -17.31 5.30
N LEU A 81 -8.43 -16.59 4.56
CA LEU A 81 -8.38 -15.12 4.56
C LEU A 81 -9.26 -14.48 3.48
N LYS A 82 -10.02 -15.29 2.73
CA LYS A 82 -10.94 -14.80 1.69
C LYS A 82 -11.97 -13.83 2.31
N GLY A 83 -12.02 -12.61 1.78
CA GLY A 83 -12.93 -11.56 2.28
C GLY A 83 -12.33 -10.65 3.35
N ARG A 84 -11.27 -11.06 4.04
CA ARG A 84 -10.51 -10.22 4.99
C ARG A 84 -9.30 -9.56 4.33
N VAL A 85 -8.61 -10.31 3.48
CA VAL A 85 -7.43 -9.85 2.75
C VAL A 85 -7.69 -9.97 1.26
N ARG A 86 -7.25 -8.99 0.48
CA ARG A 86 -7.45 -8.98 -0.95
C ARG A 86 -6.15 -8.77 -1.71
N ALA A 87 -5.85 -9.65 -2.65
CA ALA A 87 -4.76 -9.49 -3.61
C ALA A 87 -5.31 -9.06 -4.98
N ASN A 88 -4.87 -7.90 -5.45
CA ASN A 88 -5.22 -7.36 -6.76
C ASN A 88 -3.97 -7.25 -7.64
N GLN A 89 -4.18 -7.42 -8.94
CA GLN A 89 -3.19 -6.98 -9.91
C GLN A 89 -3.25 -5.45 -10.00
N SER A 90 -2.09 -4.81 -10.01
CA SER A 90 -1.94 -3.39 -10.26
C SER A 90 -1.26 -3.14 -11.62
N GLY A 91 -1.29 -1.90 -12.08
CA GLY A 91 -0.37 -1.44 -13.11
C GLY A 91 1.08 -1.40 -12.60
N CYS A 92 1.95 -0.67 -13.30
CA CYS A 92 3.35 -0.51 -12.89
C CYS A 92 3.45 0.17 -11.51
N LEU A 93 4.18 -0.46 -10.60
CA LEU A 93 4.51 0.10 -9.28
C LEU A 93 5.85 0.84 -9.27
N ASP A 94 6.45 1.05 -10.43
CA ASP A 94 7.73 1.74 -10.69
C ASP A 94 8.96 1.22 -9.94
N GLN A 95 8.92 -0.04 -9.52
CA GLN A 95 10.03 -0.76 -8.89
C GLN A 95 10.46 -1.96 -9.76
N CYS A 96 10.53 -1.76 -11.08
CA CYS A 96 10.71 -2.85 -12.04
C CYS A 96 12.07 -3.53 -11.91
N GLU A 97 13.09 -2.83 -11.44
CA GLU A 97 14.43 -3.35 -11.18
C GLU A 97 14.45 -4.43 -10.10
N HIS A 98 13.43 -4.41 -9.24
CA HIS A 98 13.22 -5.36 -8.15
C HIS A 98 12.05 -6.33 -8.42
N GLY A 99 11.61 -6.42 -9.68
CA GLY A 99 10.45 -7.25 -10.04
C GLY A 99 10.72 -8.76 -9.94
N PRO A 100 9.67 -9.55 -9.76
CA PRO A 100 8.29 -9.17 -9.44
C PRO A 100 8.15 -8.51 -8.08
N ASN A 101 7.35 -7.44 -7.99
CA ASN A 101 7.17 -6.74 -6.74
C ASN A 101 5.70 -6.63 -6.32
N ILE A 102 5.50 -6.53 -5.01
CA ILE A 102 4.21 -6.37 -4.38
C ILE A 102 4.30 -5.33 -3.25
N VAL A 103 3.16 -4.72 -2.93
CA VAL A 103 3.03 -3.86 -1.75
C VAL A 103 1.82 -4.27 -0.93
N VAL A 104 1.96 -4.26 0.38
CA VAL A 104 0.93 -4.62 1.35
C VAL A 104 0.51 -3.38 2.13
N TYR A 105 -0.77 -3.02 2.04
CA TYR A 105 -1.39 -1.95 2.83
C TYR A 105 -2.31 -2.53 3.91
N PRO A 106 -2.48 -1.84 5.07
CA PRO A 106 -2.00 -0.49 5.40
C PRO A 106 -0.53 -0.39 5.83
N ASP A 107 0.18 -1.50 5.97
CA ASP A 107 1.54 -1.54 6.52
C ASP A 107 2.57 -0.82 5.62
N ALA A 108 2.22 -0.56 4.36
CA ALA A 108 3.08 0.05 3.33
C ALA A 108 4.41 -0.71 3.13
N VAL A 109 4.40 -2.03 3.34
CA VAL A 109 5.57 -2.89 3.17
C VAL A 109 5.72 -3.31 1.72
N TRP A 110 6.89 -3.04 1.16
CA TRP A 110 7.25 -3.37 -0.22
C TRP A 110 8.16 -4.58 -0.27
N TYR A 111 7.83 -5.53 -1.15
CA TYR A 111 8.61 -6.73 -1.40
C TYR A 111 9.04 -6.78 -2.85
N GLY A 112 10.29 -7.18 -3.08
CA GLY A 112 10.86 -7.40 -4.40
C GLY A 112 11.29 -8.83 -4.62
N HIS A 113 11.49 -9.19 -5.90
CA HIS A 113 11.92 -10.51 -6.33
C HIS A 113 11.06 -11.66 -5.81
N VAL A 114 9.76 -11.38 -5.62
CA VAL A 114 8.81 -12.33 -5.04
C VAL A 114 8.50 -13.45 -6.02
N THR A 115 8.58 -14.67 -5.54
CA THR A 115 8.21 -15.90 -6.26
C THR A 115 6.98 -16.54 -5.65
N GLU A 116 6.38 -17.51 -6.34
CA GLU A 116 5.24 -18.26 -5.82
C GLU A 116 5.57 -19.03 -4.52
N THR A 117 6.84 -19.43 -4.35
CA THR A 117 7.30 -20.15 -3.14
C THR A 117 7.39 -19.27 -1.90
N ASP A 118 7.44 -17.95 -2.07
CA ASP A 118 7.51 -17.00 -0.96
C ASP A 118 6.15 -16.65 -0.37
N LEU A 119 5.06 -17.02 -1.06
CA LEU A 119 3.72 -16.56 -0.72
C LEU A 119 3.25 -17.07 0.64
N ASP A 120 3.53 -18.33 0.97
CA ASP A 120 3.14 -18.90 2.26
C ASP A 120 3.88 -18.17 3.40
N GLU A 121 5.18 -17.93 3.27
CA GLU A 121 5.96 -17.18 4.25
C GLU A 121 5.43 -15.75 4.44
N ILE A 122 5.09 -15.07 3.34
CA ILE A 122 4.50 -13.72 3.42
C ILE A 122 3.15 -13.76 4.14
N ILE A 123 2.32 -14.76 3.87
CA ILE A 123 1.00 -14.88 4.49
C ILE A 123 1.15 -15.19 5.99
N GLU A 124 1.95 -16.17 6.34
CA GLU A 124 2.10 -16.61 7.73
C GLU A 124 2.81 -15.56 8.59
N SER A 125 3.97 -15.07 8.13
CA SER A 125 4.77 -14.12 8.89
C SER A 125 4.16 -12.72 8.90
N HIS A 126 3.83 -12.17 7.72
CA HIS A 126 3.42 -10.77 7.64
C HIS A 126 1.91 -10.60 7.76
N ILE A 127 1.11 -11.35 6.97
CA ILE A 127 -0.33 -11.09 6.94
C ILE A 127 -1.00 -11.53 8.25
N LEU A 128 -0.64 -12.70 8.75
CA LEU A 128 -1.18 -13.26 10.00
C LEU A 128 -0.37 -12.84 11.22
N GLY A 129 0.96 -12.92 11.14
CA GLY A 129 1.86 -12.66 12.25
C GLY A 129 2.26 -11.18 12.45
N GLY A 130 1.94 -10.30 11.49
CA GLY A 130 2.28 -8.87 11.55
C GLY A 130 3.78 -8.55 11.43
N LYS A 131 4.62 -9.53 11.08
CA LYS A 131 6.07 -9.37 10.96
C LYS A 131 6.49 -9.46 9.50
N PRO A 132 6.96 -8.37 8.87
CA PRO A 132 7.46 -8.39 7.51
C PRO A 132 8.56 -9.43 7.29
N VAL A 133 8.60 -10.00 6.08
CA VAL A 133 9.65 -10.93 5.64
C VAL A 133 10.85 -10.10 5.18
N GLU A 134 11.83 -9.88 6.07
CA GLU A 134 12.93 -8.93 5.84
C GLU A 134 13.78 -9.27 4.62
N ARG A 135 13.98 -10.55 4.29
CA ARG A 135 14.78 -10.95 3.11
C ARG A 135 14.19 -10.50 1.78
N LEU A 136 12.90 -10.25 1.71
CA LEU A 136 12.19 -9.81 0.51
C LEU A 136 11.88 -8.30 0.54
N ARG A 137 12.01 -7.67 1.70
CA ARG A 137 11.67 -6.27 1.90
C ARG A 137 12.61 -5.36 1.11
N LEU A 138 12.03 -4.47 0.35
CA LEU A 138 12.80 -3.42 -0.31
C LEU A 138 13.20 -2.35 0.70
N ALA A 139 14.47 -1.95 0.63
CA ALA A 139 14.98 -0.84 1.42
C ALA A 139 14.33 0.48 0.98
N ASP A 140 14.06 1.38 1.93
CA ASP A 140 13.47 2.70 1.64
C ASP A 140 14.32 3.51 0.65
N SER A 141 15.65 3.31 0.66
CA SER A 141 16.57 3.89 -0.31
C SER A 141 16.36 3.44 -1.76
N CYS A 142 15.66 2.31 -1.96
CA CYS A 142 15.32 1.80 -3.28
C CYS A 142 13.92 2.22 -3.74
N LEU A 143 13.07 2.68 -2.81
CA LEU A 143 11.68 2.98 -3.12
C LEU A 143 11.54 4.34 -3.79
N ASN A 144 11.16 4.31 -5.08
CA ASN A 144 10.83 5.51 -5.85
C ASN A 144 11.91 6.61 -5.80
N THR A 145 13.17 6.21 -5.72
CA THR A 145 14.30 7.13 -5.64
C THR A 145 15.18 7.03 -6.89
N PRO A 146 15.77 8.14 -7.38
CA PRO A 146 16.73 8.09 -8.45
C PRO A 146 18.08 7.49 -8.01
N THR A 147 18.32 7.41 -6.70
CA THR A 147 19.57 6.97 -6.08
C THR A 147 19.63 5.47 -5.82
N CYS A 148 18.60 4.72 -6.18
CA CYS A 148 18.63 3.26 -6.10
C CYS A 148 19.76 2.72 -6.99
N GLU A 149 20.73 2.05 -6.38
CA GLU A 149 21.89 1.46 -7.08
C GLU A 149 21.51 0.37 -8.10
N HIS A 150 20.33 -0.24 -7.94
CA HIS A 150 19.77 -1.20 -8.89
C HIS A 150 19.08 -0.54 -10.09
N ARG A 151 18.82 0.75 -10.01
CA ARG A 151 18.22 1.51 -11.09
C ARG A 151 19.29 1.81 -12.15
N LYS A 152 19.43 0.90 -13.11
CA LYS A 152 20.29 1.15 -14.27
C LYS A 152 19.83 2.44 -14.92
N ALA A 153 20.76 3.37 -15.13
CA ALA A 153 20.47 4.60 -15.85
C ALA A 153 19.76 4.20 -17.15
N SER A 154 18.50 4.58 -17.27
CA SER A 154 17.79 4.47 -18.53
C SER A 154 18.56 5.34 -19.49
N GLY A 155 19.31 4.74 -20.43
CA GLY A 155 20.05 5.46 -21.44
C GLY A 155 19.13 6.48 -22.09
N GLN A 156 19.59 7.72 -22.08
CA GLN A 156 19.02 8.81 -22.85
C GLN A 156 19.09 8.48 -24.34
#